data_6a17764f47638bc34c965abd401f02b2
#
_entry.id   6a17764f47638bc34c965abd401f02b2
#
_cell.length_a   1.000
_cell.length_b   1.000
_cell.length_c   1.000
_cell.angle_alpha   90.00
_cell.angle_beta   90.00
_cell.angle_gamma   90.00
#
_symmetry.space_group_name_H-M   'P 1'
#
loop_
_entity.id
_entity.type
_entity.pdbx_description
1 polymer ?
#
loop_
_entity_poly.entity_id
_entity_poly.type
_entity_poly.pdbx_seq_one_letter_code
_entity_poly.pdbx_strand_id
1 'polypeptide(L)'
;TVEGAADGDTVFLQEVVGRQLSKLDTAIIKNGTFTFEGVQDSAVNRYVTSGTGNEAMLMDFFLENGKINIALTKNNDSATGTANNDAYQEIRNKINALNQKAQPIYESMGNADMTEEQRAENMKALEGLQNELGEVYKEGIEKNITNPVGIHLFKMNYYSMETAENDALLQQIPAQFQNDAAIVKIKEMVEKQKKTAVGQKFIDFEMQTPDGKSVKLSDYAGKGKVVLVDFWASWCGPCRREMPNLVEAYAKYKGKNFEIVGVSLDQNADSWKEAIKTLKMTWPQMSDLKYWNSEGAQLYAVNSIPHTMLIDGEGTIIARGLHGEELQTKIAEALKK
;
A
#
# COMPACT_ATOMS: atom_id res chain seq x y z
N THR A 1 -15.04 23.65 17.57
CA THR A 1 -15.72 23.04 18.73
C THR A 1 -15.23 21.62 18.96
N VAL A 2 -15.43 21.09 20.18
CA VAL A 2 -15.07 19.71 20.54
C VAL A 2 -16.23 19.11 21.31
N GLU A 3 -16.73 17.97 20.86
CA GLU A 3 -17.85 17.27 21.51
C GLU A 3 -17.47 16.80 22.91
N GLY A 4 -18.29 17.13 23.89
CA GLY A 4 -18.12 16.69 25.28
C GLY A 4 -16.99 17.38 26.04
N ALA A 5 -16.28 18.30 25.45
CA ALA A 5 -15.20 19.03 26.12
C ALA A 5 -15.74 20.17 27.01
N ALA A 6 -15.01 20.45 28.09
CA ALA A 6 -15.30 21.52 29.04
C ALA A 6 -14.43 22.75 28.81
N ASP A 7 -14.88 23.89 29.31
CA ASP A 7 -14.04 25.11 29.38
C ASP A 7 -12.79 24.82 30.22
N GLY A 8 -11.63 25.18 29.69
CA GLY A 8 -10.32 24.88 30.28
C GLY A 8 -9.61 23.68 29.62
N ASP A 9 -10.32 22.84 28.85
CA ASP A 9 -9.70 21.75 28.11
C ASP A 9 -8.79 22.28 26.99
N THR A 10 -7.84 21.46 26.62
CA THR A 10 -6.77 21.86 25.68
C THR A 10 -6.96 21.20 24.32
N VAL A 11 -6.78 22.00 23.27
CA VAL A 11 -6.71 21.55 21.88
C VAL A 11 -5.33 21.83 21.33
N PHE A 12 -4.75 20.88 20.63
CA PHE A 12 -3.41 20.99 20.02
C PHE A 12 -3.51 21.07 18.50
N LEU A 13 -2.83 22.02 17.91
CA LEU A 13 -2.47 22.01 16.48
C LEU A 13 -1.14 21.27 16.33
N GLN A 14 -1.09 20.28 15.43
CA GLN A 14 0.04 19.38 15.31
C GLN A 14 0.41 19.10 13.85
N GLU A 15 1.65 18.67 13.64
CA GLU A 15 2.14 18.12 12.37
C GLU A 15 2.77 16.75 12.57
N VAL A 16 2.92 15.99 11.48
CA VAL A 16 3.65 14.72 11.51
C VAL A 16 5.13 14.97 11.20
N VAL A 17 6.00 14.62 12.14
CA VAL A 17 7.45 14.61 11.96
C VAL A 17 7.94 13.16 12.10
N GLY A 18 8.40 12.60 10.99
CA GLY A 18 8.71 11.17 10.94
C GLY A 18 7.44 10.32 11.06
N ARG A 19 7.23 9.70 12.23
CA ARG A 19 6.05 8.87 12.54
C ARG A 19 5.30 9.35 13.79
N GLN A 20 5.57 10.56 14.24
CA GLN A 20 5.02 11.11 15.49
C GLN A 20 4.34 12.44 15.22
N LEU A 21 3.31 12.72 16.00
CA LEU A 21 2.66 14.02 16.05
C LEU A 21 3.52 14.97 16.90
N SER A 22 3.94 16.08 16.29
CA SER A 22 4.67 17.18 16.92
C SER A 22 3.75 18.37 17.10
N LYS A 23 3.75 18.94 18.30
CA LYS A 23 2.90 20.07 18.63
C LYS A 23 3.44 21.36 18.00
N LEU A 24 2.58 22.08 17.30
CA LEU A 24 2.83 23.41 16.74
C LEU A 24 2.27 24.52 17.64
N ASP A 25 1.02 24.34 18.10
CA ASP A 25 0.33 25.34 18.91
C ASP A 25 -0.68 24.69 19.86
N THR A 26 -1.20 25.50 20.80
CA THR A 26 -2.12 25.07 21.85
C THR A 26 -3.21 26.12 22.04
N ALA A 27 -4.46 25.70 22.01
CA ALA A 27 -5.61 26.52 22.35
C ALA A 27 -6.37 25.94 23.57
N ILE A 28 -6.94 26.84 24.36
CA ILE A 28 -7.79 26.48 25.50
C ILE A 28 -9.24 26.71 25.10
N ILE A 29 -10.10 25.74 25.38
CA ILE A 29 -11.54 25.86 25.15
C ILE A 29 -12.13 26.89 26.07
N LYS A 30 -12.88 27.84 25.53
CA LYS A 30 -13.63 28.87 26.23
C LYS A 30 -14.99 29.01 25.57
N ASN A 31 -16.07 28.99 26.39
CA ASN A 31 -17.44 29.04 25.88
C ASN A 31 -17.73 27.98 24.83
N GLY A 32 -17.18 26.75 24.99
CA GLY A 32 -17.34 25.63 24.06
C GLY A 32 -16.61 25.75 22.74
N THR A 33 -15.70 26.73 22.60
CA THR A 33 -14.94 26.96 21.36
C THR A 33 -13.46 27.08 21.61
N PHE A 34 -12.64 26.77 20.59
CA PHE A 34 -11.21 27.06 20.55
C PHE A 34 -10.88 27.87 19.29
N THR A 35 -9.76 28.58 19.30
CA THR A 35 -9.29 29.34 18.15
C THR A 35 -7.76 29.27 18.07
N PHE A 36 -7.27 29.04 16.85
CA PHE A 36 -5.89 29.28 16.44
C PHE A 36 -5.88 30.45 15.47
N GLU A 37 -4.88 31.33 15.53
CA GLU A 37 -4.71 32.45 14.64
C GLU A 37 -3.29 32.46 14.08
N GLY A 38 -3.14 32.75 12.78
CA GLY A 38 -1.82 32.80 12.14
C GLY A 38 -1.93 33.04 10.65
N VAL A 39 -0.78 32.98 9.99
CA VAL A 39 -0.65 33.11 8.53
C VAL A 39 0.11 31.91 8.00
N GLN A 40 -0.33 31.39 6.86
CA GLN A 40 0.27 30.25 6.19
C GLN A 40 0.64 30.60 4.75
N ASP A 41 1.87 30.30 4.32
CA ASP A 41 2.35 30.62 2.96
C ASP A 41 1.64 29.77 1.89
N SER A 42 1.31 28.50 2.24
CA SER A 42 0.62 27.57 1.35
C SER A 42 -0.25 26.62 2.16
N ALA A 43 -1.29 26.07 1.55
CA ALA A 43 -2.12 25.07 2.20
C ALA A 43 -1.30 23.80 2.52
N VAL A 44 -1.33 23.36 3.77
CA VAL A 44 -0.61 22.18 4.27
C VAL A 44 -1.51 21.31 5.11
N ASN A 45 -1.35 19.98 5.03
CA ASN A 45 -2.08 19.07 5.90
C ASN A 45 -1.54 19.15 7.34
N ARG A 46 -2.42 19.30 8.30
CA ARG A 46 -2.17 19.39 9.74
C ARG A 46 -3.20 18.59 10.52
N TYR A 47 -2.94 18.44 11.80
CA TYR A 47 -3.79 17.68 12.72
C TYR A 47 -4.28 18.56 13.86
N VAL A 48 -5.51 18.33 14.26
CA VAL A 48 -6.07 18.89 15.50
C VAL A 48 -6.41 17.73 16.42
N THR A 49 -5.96 17.81 17.69
CA THR A 49 -6.26 16.81 18.70
C THR A 49 -6.86 17.46 19.94
N SER A 50 -7.78 16.77 20.59
CA SER A 50 -8.33 17.13 21.88
C SER A 50 -8.56 15.89 22.73
N GLY A 51 -8.40 16.02 24.04
CA GLY A 51 -8.49 14.90 24.99
C GLY A 51 -7.17 14.14 25.16
N THR A 52 -7.21 13.11 25.97
CA THR A 52 -6.05 12.25 26.29
C THR A 52 -6.44 10.77 26.29
N GLY A 53 -5.48 9.92 26.03
CA GLY A 53 -5.68 8.47 26.03
C GLY A 53 -6.73 8.01 25.02
N ASN A 54 -7.59 7.09 25.42
CA ASN A 54 -8.62 6.50 24.57
C ASN A 54 -9.78 7.46 24.22
N GLU A 55 -9.86 8.61 24.87
CA GLU A 55 -10.86 9.64 24.58
C GLU A 55 -10.33 10.76 23.68
N ALA A 56 -9.06 10.66 23.26
CA ALA A 56 -8.47 11.62 22.36
C ALA A 56 -9.17 11.60 21.00
N MET A 57 -9.66 12.76 20.58
CA MET A 57 -10.16 12.98 19.22
C MET A 57 -9.05 13.55 18.35
N LEU A 58 -8.90 13.01 17.16
CA LEU A 58 -7.85 13.40 16.20
C LEU A 58 -8.47 13.55 14.82
N MET A 59 -8.25 14.70 14.19
CA MET A 59 -8.67 14.96 12.82
C MET A 59 -7.55 15.65 12.05
N ASP A 60 -7.36 15.26 10.81
CA ASP A 60 -6.53 15.99 9.86
C ASP A 60 -7.36 16.99 9.04
N PHE A 61 -6.74 18.09 8.64
CA PHE A 61 -7.36 19.15 7.85
C PHE A 61 -6.28 19.94 7.08
N PHE A 62 -6.69 20.83 6.20
CA PHE A 62 -5.78 21.72 5.50
C PHE A 62 -5.70 23.07 6.21
N LEU A 63 -4.52 23.36 6.81
CA LEU A 63 -4.22 24.67 7.34
C LEU A 63 -3.84 25.59 6.18
N GLU A 64 -4.69 26.58 5.94
CA GLU A 64 -4.55 27.59 4.89
C GLU A 64 -5.14 28.93 5.34
N ASN A 65 -4.84 30.02 4.63
CA ASN A 65 -5.39 31.33 4.98
C ASN A 65 -6.90 31.37 4.70
N GLY A 66 -7.67 31.83 5.68
CA GLY A 66 -9.12 31.89 5.65
C GLY A 66 -9.72 31.50 7.00
N LYS A 67 -11.03 31.51 7.07
CA LYS A 67 -11.75 31.07 8.28
C LYS A 67 -12.07 29.58 8.16
N ILE A 68 -11.34 28.75 8.88
CA ILE A 68 -11.56 27.32 8.96
C ILE A 68 -12.41 27.02 10.19
N ASN A 69 -13.55 26.37 10.00
CA ASN A 69 -14.42 25.92 11.09
C ASN A 69 -14.17 24.42 11.32
N ILE A 70 -13.76 24.08 12.53
CA ILE A 70 -13.46 22.71 12.93
C ILE A 70 -14.45 22.25 13.99
N ALA A 71 -15.05 21.08 13.80
CA ALA A 71 -15.82 20.36 14.80
C ALA A 71 -15.23 18.96 14.98
N LEU A 72 -14.65 18.73 16.15
CA LEU A 72 -14.20 17.38 16.57
C LEU A 72 -15.37 16.68 17.23
N THR A 73 -15.80 15.56 16.67
CA THR A 73 -16.88 14.74 17.19
C THR A 73 -16.49 13.26 17.13
N LYS A 74 -17.13 12.42 17.92
CA LYS A 74 -16.81 10.98 17.96
C LYS A 74 -17.07 10.24 16.64
N ASN A 75 -18.02 10.73 15.84
CA ASN A 75 -18.49 9.99 14.68
C ASN A 75 -18.47 10.77 13.36
N ASN A 76 -18.35 12.08 13.40
CA ASN A 76 -18.47 12.90 12.19
C ASN A 76 -17.69 14.23 12.33
N ASP A 77 -16.39 14.12 12.41
CA ASP A 77 -15.49 15.27 12.40
C ASP A 77 -15.65 16.10 11.15
N SER A 78 -15.53 17.42 11.27
CA SER A 78 -15.59 18.29 10.10
C SER A 78 -14.60 19.44 10.15
N ALA A 79 -14.04 19.77 8.97
CA ALA A 79 -13.29 20.99 8.71
C ALA A 79 -13.84 21.64 7.45
N THR A 80 -14.29 22.89 7.53
CA THR A 80 -14.99 23.60 6.44
C THR A 80 -14.66 25.08 6.44
N GLY A 81 -15.07 25.79 5.38
CA GLY A 81 -14.99 27.26 5.26
C GLY A 81 -13.83 27.76 4.41
N THR A 82 -13.04 26.87 3.84
CA THR A 82 -12.03 27.16 2.82
C THR A 82 -12.05 26.11 1.72
N ALA A 83 -11.59 26.45 0.54
CA ALA A 83 -11.77 25.64 -0.65
C ALA A 83 -11.18 24.20 -0.51
N ASN A 84 -9.97 24.06 0.08
CA ASN A 84 -9.37 22.73 0.26
C ASN A 84 -10.10 21.94 1.36
N ASN A 85 -10.49 22.56 2.46
CA ASN A 85 -11.22 21.88 3.52
C ASN A 85 -12.62 21.46 3.06
N ASP A 86 -13.35 22.31 2.31
CA ASP A 86 -14.67 21.96 1.79
C ASP A 86 -14.60 20.79 0.80
N ALA A 87 -13.62 20.79 -0.11
CA ALA A 87 -13.38 19.70 -1.04
C ALA A 87 -13.00 18.40 -0.33
N TYR A 88 -12.14 18.48 0.68
CA TYR A 88 -11.72 17.31 1.48
C TYR A 88 -12.86 16.77 2.32
N GLN A 89 -13.70 17.65 2.90
CA GLN A 89 -14.85 17.25 3.69
C GLN A 89 -15.90 16.51 2.87
N GLU A 90 -16.12 16.92 1.60
CA GLU A 90 -17.01 16.19 0.69
C GLU A 90 -16.56 14.73 0.52
N ILE A 91 -15.24 14.50 0.33
CA ILE A 91 -14.67 13.17 0.20
C ILE A 91 -14.78 12.39 1.52
N ARG A 92 -14.45 13.01 2.65
CA ARG A 92 -14.58 12.41 3.98
C ARG A 92 -16.02 11.98 4.29
N ASN A 93 -17.00 12.77 3.91
CA ASN A 93 -18.41 12.41 4.10
C ASN A 93 -18.79 11.13 3.35
N LYS A 94 -18.30 10.94 2.10
CA LYS A 94 -18.49 9.70 1.34
C LYS A 94 -17.81 8.52 2.02
N ILE A 95 -16.56 8.69 2.46
CA ILE A 95 -15.79 7.66 3.19
C ILE A 95 -16.51 7.27 4.48
N ASN A 96 -16.95 8.24 5.28
CA ASN A 96 -17.66 7.99 6.54
C ASN A 96 -18.97 7.22 6.31
N ALA A 97 -19.71 7.55 5.26
CA ALA A 97 -20.93 6.81 4.90
C ALA A 97 -20.65 5.33 4.56
N LEU A 98 -19.54 5.04 3.89
CA LEU A 98 -19.12 3.66 3.60
C LEU A 98 -18.65 2.94 4.87
N ASN A 99 -17.88 3.60 5.72
CA ASN A 99 -17.43 3.05 7.00
C ASN A 99 -18.61 2.72 7.92
N GLN A 100 -19.64 3.57 7.96
CA GLN A 100 -20.87 3.30 8.72
C GLN A 100 -21.62 2.07 8.21
N LYS A 101 -21.60 1.79 6.90
CA LYS A 101 -22.16 0.54 6.33
C LYS A 101 -21.31 -0.68 6.68
N ALA A 102 -19.99 -0.54 6.74
CA ALA A 102 -19.06 -1.62 7.06
C ALA A 102 -19.07 -2.01 8.53
N GLN A 103 -19.28 -1.04 9.43
CA GLN A 103 -19.22 -1.22 10.88
C GLN A 103 -20.04 -2.41 11.39
N PRO A 104 -21.37 -2.54 11.11
CA PRO A 104 -22.17 -3.66 11.61
C PRO A 104 -21.72 -5.00 11.04
N ILE A 105 -21.12 -5.01 9.85
CA ILE A 105 -20.58 -6.24 9.25
C ILE A 105 -19.35 -6.69 10.04
N TYR A 106 -18.41 -5.77 10.35
CA TYR A 106 -17.25 -6.09 11.18
C TYR A 106 -17.66 -6.58 12.58
N GLU A 107 -18.63 -5.93 13.20
CA GLU A 107 -19.16 -6.35 14.51
C GLU A 107 -19.74 -7.77 14.46
N SER A 108 -20.50 -8.09 13.40
CA SER A 108 -21.05 -9.44 13.21
C SER A 108 -19.96 -10.50 12.99
N MET A 109 -18.86 -10.15 12.29
CA MET A 109 -17.73 -11.06 12.02
C MET A 109 -17.00 -11.52 13.30
N GLY A 110 -17.16 -10.78 14.42
CA GLY A 110 -16.67 -11.16 15.74
C GLY A 110 -17.49 -12.22 16.45
N ASN A 111 -18.67 -12.58 15.92
CA ASN A 111 -19.54 -13.58 16.54
C ASN A 111 -19.01 -15.00 16.29
N ALA A 112 -18.76 -15.75 17.37
CA ALA A 112 -18.26 -17.13 17.31
C ALA A 112 -19.27 -18.13 16.69
N ASP A 113 -20.58 -17.82 16.76
CA ASP A 113 -21.68 -18.68 16.27
C ASP A 113 -22.01 -18.43 14.79
N MET A 114 -21.25 -17.58 14.09
CA MET A 114 -21.47 -17.28 12.68
C MET A 114 -21.19 -18.50 11.80
N THR A 115 -22.15 -18.83 10.92
CA THR A 115 -21.99 -19.91 9.94
C THR A 115 -20.98 -19.54 8.85
N GLU A 116 -20.42 -20.54 8.16
CA GLU A 116 -19.50 -20.30 7.03
C GLU A 116 -20.19 -19.54 5.89
N GLU A 117 -21.47 -19.80 5.63
CA GLU A 117 -22.26 -19.10 4.61
C GLU A 117 -22.41 -17.60 4.95
N GLN A 118 -22.80 -17.28 6.19
CA GLN A 118 -22.88 -15.91 6.68
C GLN A 118 -21.53 -15.18 6.62
N ARG A 119 -20.45 -15.90 6.95
CA ARG A 119 -19.09 -15.34 6.84
C ARG A 119 -18.73 -15.02 5.41
N ALA A 120 -19.07 -15.90 4.46
CA ALA A 120 -18.82 -15.68 3.04
C ALA A 120 -19.63 -14.49 2.48
N GLU A 121 -20.90 -14.37 2.88
CA GLU A 121 -21.74 -13.22 2.50
C GLU A 121 -21.19 -11.90 3.05
N ASN A 122 -20.78 -11.87 4.32
CA ASN A 122 -20.18 -10.69 4.94
C ASN A 122 -18.86 -10.30 4.26
N MET A 123 -18.01 -11.26 3.93
CA MET A 123 -16.76 -11.00 3.20
C MET A 123 -17.02 -10.39 1.83
N LYS A 124 -18.01 -10.92 1.09
CA LYS A 124 -18.42 -10.38 -0.21
C LYS A 124 -18.98 -8.95 -0.09
N ALA A 125 -19.77 -8.69 0.95
CA ALA A 125 -20.28 -7.34 1.22
C ALA A 125 -19.17 -6.35 1.55
N LEU A 126 -18.19 -6.74 2.38
CA LEU A 126 -17.01 -5.93 2.70
C LEU A 126 -16.15 -5.67 1.45
N GLU A 127 -15.95 -6.67 0.59
CA GLU A 127 -15.25 -6.50 -0.69
C GLU A 127 -15.94 -5.46 -1.58
N GLY A 128 -17.27 -5.51 -1.69
CA GLY A 128 -18.05 -4.51 -2.41
C GLY A 128 -17.85 -3.09 -1.85
N LEU A 129 -17.92 -2.93 -0.52
CA LEU A 129 -17.68 -1.63 0.13
C LEU A 129 -16.24 -1.15 -0.04
N GLN A 130 -15.27 -2.06 -0.05
CA GLN A 130 -13.87 -1.72 -0.29
C GLN A 130 -13.63 -1.23 -1.72
N ASN A 131 -14.29 -1.85 -2.71
CA ASN A 131 -14.26 -1.38 -4.08
C ASN A 131 -14.89 0.01 -4.22
N GLU A 132 -16.08 0.25 -3.60
CA GLU A 132 -16.70 1.58 -3.57
C GLU A 132 -15.78 2.63 -2.92
N LEU A 133 -15.10 2.27 -1.83
CA LEU A 133 -14.12 3.14 -1.16
C LEU A 133 -12.94 3.49 -2.09
N GLY A 134 -12.43 2.51 -2.83
CA GLY A 134 -11.40 2.71 -3.85
C GLY A 134 -11.81 3.72 -4.91
N GLU A 135 -13.05 3.63 -5.41
CA GLU A 135 -13.60 4.58 -6.38
C GLU A 135 -13.74 5.99 -5.78
N VAL A 136 -14.15 6.13 -4.52
CA VAL A 136 -14.22 7.44 -3.84
C VAL A 136 -12.85 8.10 -3.76
N TYR A 137 -11.80 7.34 -3.42
CA TYR A 137 -10.43 7.86 -3.41
C TYR A 137 -9.97 8.24 -4.81
N LYS A 138 -10.20 7.39 -5.80
CA LYS A 138 -9.82 7.64 -7.19
C LYS A 138 -10.47 8.91 -7.74
N GLU A 139 -11.79 9.05 -7.63
CA GLU A 139 -12.52 10.27 -8.02
C GLU A 139 -11.99 11.51 -7.27
N GLY A 140 -11.75 11.38 -5.96
CA GLY A 140 -11.22 12.44 -5.12
C GLY A 140 -9.84 12.90 -5.57
N ILE A 141 -8.96 11.98 -5.94
CA ILE A 141 -7.63 12.26 -6.47
C ILE A 141 -7.75 12.94 -7.84
N GLU A 142 -8.44 12.33 -8.79
CA GLU A 142 -8.57 12.83 -10.15
C GLU A 142 -9.13 14.25 -10.20
N LYS A 143 -10.19 14.52 -9.42
CA LYS A 143 -10.82 15.84 -9.33
C LYS A 143 -9.91 16.91 -8.73
N ASN A 144 -8.98 16.50 -7.84
CA ASN A 144 -8.19 17.42 -7.01
C ASN A 144 -6.67 17.32 -7.23
N ILE A 145 -6.17 16.57 -8.20
CA ILE A 145 -4.73 16.30 -8.38
C ILE A 145 -3.89 17.58 -8.58
N THR A 146 -4.53 18.68 -8.94
CA THR A 146 -3.87 19.98 -9.14
C THR A 146 -3.82 20.87 -7.88
N ASN A 147 -4.40 20.42 -6.76
CA ASN A 147 -4.45 21.15 -5.50
C ASN A 147 -3.95 20.28 -4.32
N PRO A 148 -3.74 20.86 -3.12
CA PRO A 148 -3.22 20.14 -1.95
C PRO A 148 -4.03 18.90 -1.55
N VAL A 149 -5.36 18.90 -1.74
CA VAL A 149 -6.23 17.76 -1.41
C VAL A 149 -5.91 16.55 -2.26
N GLY A 150 -5.85 16.70 -3.57
CA GLY A 150 -5.53 15.59 -4.47
C GLY A 150 -4.11 15.09 -4.29
N ILE A 151 -3.14 15.99 -4.05
CA ILE A 151 -1.76 15.61 -3.74
C ILE A 151 -1.69 14.78 -2.44
N HIS A 152 -2.41 15.19 -1.41
CA HIS A 152 -2.49 14.45 -0.15
C HIS A 152 -3.10 13.06 -0.36
N LEU A 153 -4.27 12.98 -0.99
CA LEU A 153 -4.95 11.70 -1.28
C LEU A 153 -4.10 10.80 -2.16
N PHE A 154 -3.44 11.33 -3.18
CA PHE A 154 -2.56 10.55 -4.06
C PHE A 154 -1.39 9.95 -3.30
N LYS A 155 -0.71 10.73 -2.44
CA LYS A 155 0.38 10.25 -1.57
C LYS A 155 -0.05 9.12 -0.63
N MET A 156 -1.32 9.09 -0.25
CA MET A 156 -1.86 8.06 0.65
C MET A 156 -2.37 6.82 -0.08
N ASN A 157 -2.69 6.90 -1.39
CA ASN A 157 -3.41 5.84 -2.10
C ASN A 157 -2.73 5.33 -3.38
N TYR A 158 -1.60 5.89 -3.81
CA TYR A 158 -0.91 5.53 -5.07
C TYR A 158 -0.60 4.01 -5.18
N TYR A 159 -0.39 3.34 -4.05
CA TYR A 159 -0.03 1.92 -3.99
C TYR A 159 -1.18 0.97 -4.38
N SER A 160 -2.43 1.45 -4.33
CA SER A 160 -3.64 0.70 -4.73
C SER A 160 -4.06 0.98 -6.17
N MET A 161 -3.31 1.82 -6.89
CA MET A 161 -3.61 2.23 -8.26
C MET A 161 -2.67 1.55 -9.25
N GLU A 162 -3.15 1.37 -10.48
CA GLU A 162 -2.34 0.82 -11.55
C GLU A 162 -1.20 1.77 -11.96
N THR A 163 -0.09 1.19 -12.43
CA THR A 163 1.09 1.98 -12.85
C THR A 163 0.77 3.04 -13.90
N ALA A 164 -0.11 2.72 -14.86
CA ALA A 164 -0.52 3.64 -15.91
C ALA A 164 -1.36 4.81 -15.35
N GLU A 165 -2.22 4.56 -14.37
CA GLU A 165 -3.01 5.58 -13.69
C GLU A 165 -2.11 6.52 -12.88
N ASN A 166 -1.18 5.95 -12.11
CA ASN A 166 -0.18 6.73 -11.37
C ASN A 166 0.65 7.62 -12.31
N ASP A 167 1.12 7.08 -13.44
CA ASP A 167 1.89 7.84 -14.43
C ASP A 167 1.08 9.02 -15.01
N ALA A 168 -0.18 8.78 -15.35
CA ALA A 168 -1.07 9.81 -15.87
C ALA A 168 -1.37 10.92 -14.83
N LEU A 169 -1.52 10.57 -13.56
CA LEU A 169 -1.72 11.54 -12.48
C LEU A 169 -0.46 12.35 -12.19
N LEU A 170 0.71 11.71 -12.17
CA LEU A 170 2.00 12.39 -11.97
C LEU A 170 2.27 13.49 -13.01
N GLN A 171 1.79 13.31 -14.24
CA GLN A 171 1.93 14.31 -15.31
C GLN A 171 1.01 15.54 -15.10
N GLN A 172 -0.04 15.41 -14.30
CA GLN A 172 -0.99 16.49 -14.00
C GLN A 172 -0.58 17.31 -12.76
N ILE A 173 0.37 16.82 -11.95
CA ILE A 173 0.81 17.49 -10.72
C ILE A 173 1.49 18.82 -11.07
N PRO A 174 1.03 19.96 -10.50
CA PRO A 174 1.64 21.26 -10.74
C PRO A 174 3.09 21.37 -10.28
N ALA A 175 3.86 22.25 -10.93
CA ALA A 175 5.28 22.44 -10.69
C ALA A 175 5.64 22.65 -9.21
N GLN A 176 4.79 23.36 -8.46
CA GLN A 176 4.98 23.63 -7.04
C GLN A 176 5.04 22.40 -6.14
N PHE A 177 4.42 21.27 -6.56
CA PHE A 177 4.40 20.00 -5.82
C PHE A 177 5.37 18.96 -6.37
N GLN A 178 6.01 19.20 -7.52
CA GLN A 178 6.90 18.24 -8.18
C GLN A 178 8.12 17.85 -7.35
N ASN A 179 8.56 18.75 -6.44
CA ASN A 179 9.70 18.53 -5.55
C ASN A 179 9.31 18.00 -4.16
N ASP A 180 8.03 17.70 -3.91
CA ASP A 180 7.63 17.01 -2.68
C ASP A 180 8.33 15.64 -2.62
N ALA A 181 8.98 15.33 -1.50
CA ALA A 181 9.81 14.13 -1.35
C ALA A 181 9.02 12.83 -1.58
N ALA A 182 7.72 12.79 -1.25
CA ALA A 182 6.88 11.63 -1.52
C ALA A 182 6.52 11.53 -3.00
N ILE A 183 6.22 12.65 -3.66
CA ILE A 183 5.95 12.69 -5.10
C ILE A 183 7.18 12.23 -5.90
N VAL A 184 8.38 12.69 -5.53
CA VAL A 184 9.64 12.24 -6.15
C VAL A 184 9.80 10.72 -6.02
N LYS A 185 9.57 10.16 -4.83
CA LYS A 185 9.64 8.70 -4.61
C LYS A 185 8.60 7.92 -5.40
N ILE A 186 7.36 8.42 -5.48
CA ILE A 186 6.29 7.79 -6.28
C ILE A 186 6.70 7.79 -7.76
N LYS A 187 7.25 8.88 -8.26
CA LYS A 187 7.74 9.02 -9.64
C LYS A 187 8.85 8.01 -9.96
N GLU A 188 9.85 7.90 -9.07
CA GLU A 188 10.92 6.91 -9.20
C GLU A 188 10.39 5.47 -9.22
N MET A 189 9.40 5.18 -8.36
CA MET A 189 8.75 3.87 -8.30
C MET A 189 7.99 3.56 -9.60
N VAL A 190 7.19 4.50 -10.10
CA VAL A 190 6.44 4.35 -11.35
C VAL A 190 7.39 4.12 -12.53
N GLU A 191 8.50 4.85 -12.61
CA GLU A 191 9.51 4.64 -13.66
C GLU A 191 10.17 3.24 -13.58
N LYS A 192 10.40 2.72 -12.37
CA LYS A 192 10.88 1.34 -12.20
C LYS A 192 9.82 0.32 -12.62
N GLN A 193 8.56 0.53 -12.23
CA GLN A 193 7.45 -0.34 -12.64
C GLN A 193 7.26 -0.37 -14.15
N LYS A 194 7.37 0.76 -14.84
CA LYS A 194 7.31 0.84 -16.30
C LYS A 194 8.44 0.03 -16.98
N LYS A 195 9.65 0.10 -16.44
CA LYS A 195 10.82 -0.64 -16.96
C LYS A 195 10.70 -2.16 -16.74
N THR A 196 9.93 -2.58 -15.77
CA THR A 196 9.73 -3.98 -15.39
C THR A 196 8.27 -4.45 -15.59
N ALA A 197 7.50 -3.72 -16.41
CA ALA A 197 6.13 -4.07 -16.76
C ALA A 197 6.05 -5.33 -17.63
N VAL A 198 4.86 -5.90 -17.73
CA VAL A 198 4.57 -6.97 -18.71
C VAL A 198 4.92 -6.48 -20.12
N GLY A 199 5.59 -7.32 -20.89
CA GLY A 199 6.13 -7.01 -22.21
C GLY A 199 7.56 -6.47 -22.22
N GLN A 200 8.13 -6.09 -21.09
CA GLN A 200 9.52 -5.66 -20.99
C GLN A 200 10.46 -6.86 -20.80
N LYS A 201 11.72 -6.70 -21.19
CA LYS A 201 12.78 -7.66 -20.83
C LYS A 201 13.07 -7.57 -19.33
N PHE A 202 13.37 -8.72 -18.72
CA PHE A 202 13.82 -8.70 -17.33
C PHE A 202 15.14 -7.92 -17.18
N ILE A 203 15.33 -7.33 -16.01
CA ILE A 203 16.58 -6.64 -15.65
C ILE A 203 17.34 -7.54 -14.69
N ASP A 204 18.60 -7.81 -15.01
CA ASP A 204 19.44 -8.71 -14.20
C ASP A 204 19.84 -8.10 -12.86
N PHE A 205 19.99 -8.94 -11.86
CA PHE A 205 20.54 -8.60 -10.55
C PHE A 205 21.26 -9.80 -9.93
N GLU A 206 22.14 -9.54 -8.98
CA GLU A 206 23.00 -10.53 -8.35
C GLU A 206 22.73 -10.61 -6.84
N MET A 207 22.63 -11.83 -6.32
CA MET A 207 22.45 -12.10 -4.89
C MET A 207 23.25 -13.34 -4.50
N GLN A 208 23.06 -13.82 -3.27
CA GLN A 208 23.69 -15.04 -2.78
C GLN A 208 22.69 -16.18 -2.60
N THR A 209 23.11 -17.38 -2.93
CA THR A 209 22.41 -18.62 -2.60
C THR A 209 22.49 -18.92 -1.10
N PRO A 210 21.69 -19.85 -0.54
CA PRO A 210 21.77 -20.24 0.88
C PRO A 210 23.16 -20.76 1.32
N ASP A 211 23.96 -21.28 0.40
CA ASP A 211 25.35 -21.71 0.64
C ASP A 211 26.39 -20.61 0.39
N GLY A 212 25.96 -19.37 0.14
CA GLY A 212 26.81 -18.18 0.04
C GLY A 212 27.49 -17.99 -1.31
N LYS A 213 27.07 -18.70 -2.36
CA LYS A 213 27.58 -18.49 -3.71
C LYS A 213 26.85 -17.34 -4.40
N SER A 214 27.59 -16.52 -5.13
CA SER A 214 26.98 -15.49 -5.99
C SER A 214 26.21 -16.13 -7.14
N VAL A 215 25.03 -15.60 -7.41
CA VAL A 215 24.13 -16.06 -8.48
C VAL A 215 23.36 -14.87 -9.03
N LYS A 216 23.09 -14.90 -10.34
CA LYS A 216 22.32 -13.87 -11.06
C LYS A 216 20.97 -14.41 -11.50
N LEU A 217 19.99 -13.52 -11.67
CA LEU A 217 18.71 -13.92 -12.25
C LEU A 217 18.91 -14.45 -13.67
N SER A 218 19.85 -13.90 -14.43
CA SER A 218 20.25 -14.37 -15.78
C SER A 218 20.86 -15.77 -15.81
N ASP A 219 21.21 -16.35 -14.67
CA ASP A 219 21.61 -17.75 -14.61
C ASP A 219 20.44 -18.71 -14.88
N TYR A 220 19.22 -18.23 -14.70
CA TYR A 220 17.97 -18.97 -14.86
C TYR A 220 17.09 -18.43 -15.99
N ALA A 221 16.88 -17.11 -16.05
CA ALA A 221 16.00 -16.45 -17.00
C ALA A 221 16.67 -16.16 -18.36
N GLY A 222 15.87 -16.11 -19.44
CA GLY A 222 16.34 -15.80 -20.79
C GLY A 222 17.18 -16.91 -21.43
N LYS A 223 17.03 -18.16 -20.96
CA LYS A 223 17.76 -19.35 -21.45
C LYS A 223 16.86 -20.43 -22.02
N GLY A 224 15.76 -20.04 -22.64
CA GLY A 224 14.81 -20.96 -23.26
C GLY A 224 13.82 -21.59 -22.28
N LYS A 225 13.85 -21.22 -20.98
CA LYS A 225 12.93 -21.70 -19.97
C LYS A 225 11.96 -20.61 -19.54
N VAL A 226 10.75 -20.99 -19.22
CA VAL A 226 9.81 -20.15 -18.48
C VAL A 226 10.26 -20.12 -17.02
N VAL A 227 10.44 -18.93 -16.46
CA VAL A 227 10.92 -18.75 -15.09
C VAL A 227 9.89 -17.97 -14.28
N LEU A 228 9.47 -18.54 -13.14
CA LEU A 228 8.70 -17.84 -12.14
C LEU A 228 9.64 -17.29 -11.08
N VAL A 229 9.71 -15.99 -10.94
CA VAL A 229 10.40 -15.31 -9.84
C VAL A 229 9.39 -15.08 -8.73
N ASP A 230 9.67 -15.58 -7.53
CA ASP A 230 8.81 -15.44 -6.34
C ASP A 230 9.53 -14.61 -5.27
N PHE A 231 9.03 -13.39 -5.04
CA PHE A 231 9.49 -12.53 -3.95
C PHE A 231 8.75 -12.89 -2.66
N TRP A 232 9.47 -13.34 -1.66
CA TRP A 232 8.91 -13.89 -0.43
C TRP A 232 9.78 -13.60 0.80
N ALA A 233 9.33 -14.01 1.99
CA ALA A 233 10.18 -14.06 3.20
C ALA A 233 9.68 -15.10 4.20
N SER A 234 10.56 -15.56 5.08
CA SER A 234 10.24 -16.53 6.13
C SER A 234 9.17 -16.02 7.12
N TRP A 235 9.17 -14.72 7.39
CA TRP A 235 8.25 -14.01 8.27
C TRP A 235 6.92 -13.63 7.61
N CYS A 236 6.80 -13.80 6.31
CA CYS A 236 5.59 -13.42 5.52
C CYS A 236 4.51 -14.50 5.65
N GLY A 237 3.49 -14.26 6.45
CA GLY A 237 2.37 -15.19 6.63
C GLY A 237 1.61 -15.52 5.34
N PRO A 238 1.20 -14.54 4.52
CA PRO A 238 0.58 -14.79 3.21
C PRO A 238 1.46 -15.62 2.27
N CYS A 239 2.79 -15.35 2.21
CA CYS A 239 3.73 -16.13 1.39
C CYS A 239 3.73 -17.60 1.80
N ARG A 240 3.74 -17.87 3.10
CA ARG A 240 3.70 -19.25 3.64
C ARG A 240 2.40 -19.97 3.28
N ARG A 241 1.28 -19.26 3.18
CA ARG A 241 -0.01 -19.85 2.74
C ARG A 241 -0.03 -20.16 1.25
N GLU A 242 0.63 -19.37 0.41
CA GLU A 242 0.76 -19.59 -1.04
C GLU A 242 1.76 -20.71 -1.38
N MET A 243 2.72 -21.01 -0.51
CA MET A 243 3.80 -21.93 -0.78
C MET A 243 3.38 -23.34 -1.22
N PRO A 244 2.30 -23.98 -0.66
CA PRO A 244 1.82 -25.27 -1.15
C PRO A 244 1.45 -25.26 -2.64
N ASN A 245 0.86 -24.16 -3.14
CA ASN A 245 0.53 -23.97 -4.54
C ASN A 245 1.78 -23.91 -5.44
N LEU A 246 2.83 -23.21 -4.98
CA LEU A 246 4.12 -23.15 -5.68
C LEU A 246 4.82 -24.53 -5.69
N VAL A 247 4.78 -25.28 -4.59
CA VAL A 247 5.32 -26.64 -4.52
C VAL A 247 4.61 -27.58 -5.49
N GLU A 248 3.30 -27.49 -5.59
CA GLU A 248 2.50 -28.27 -6.55
C GLU A 248 2.84 -27.90 -7.99
N ALA A 249 2.89 -26.57 -8.31
CA ALA A 249 3.28 -26.09 -9.62
C ALA A 249 4.68 -26.59 -10.02
N TYR A 250 5.63 -26.50 -9.09
CA TYR A 250 6.99 -26.96 -9.36
C TYR A 250 7.05 -28.48 -9.59
N ALA A 251 6.38 -29.28 -8.78
CA ALA A 251 6.31 -30.73 -8.96
C ALA A 251 5.69 -31.11 -10.34
N LYS A 252 4.69 -30.37 -10.79
CA LYS A 252 3.97 -30.62 -12.07
C LYS A 252 4.79 -30.23 -13.29
N TYR A 253 5.54 -29.13 -13.23
CA TYR A 253 6.19 -28.51 -14.38
C TYR A 253 7.71 -28.60 -14.39
N LYS A 254 8.36 -28.95 -13.27
CA LYS A 254 9.81 -29.20 -13.21
C LYS A 254 10.28 -30.15 -14.32
N GLY A 255 11.32 -29.77 -15.04
CA GLY A 255 11.84 -30.56 -16.15
C GLY A 255 11.10 -30.38 -17.49
N LYS A 256 10.06 -29.52 -17.55
CA LYS A 256 9.31 -29.18 -18.77
C LYS A 256 9.61 -27.76 -19.25
N ASN A 257 10.88 -27.37 -19.29
CA ASN A 257 11.32 -26.01 -19.59
C ASN A 257 10.75 -24.96 -18.61
N PHE A 258 10.58 -25.34 -17.34
CA PHE A 258 10.10 -24.47 -16.25
C PHE A 258 11.09 -24.46 -15.09
N GLU A 259 11.25 -23.29 -14.46
CA GLU A 259 12.01 -23.10 -13.24
C GLU A 259 11.29 -22.11 -12.32
N ILE A 260 11.50 -22.23 -11.02
CA ILE A 260 11.16 -21.19 -10.04
C ILE A 260 12.45 -20.65 -9.46
N VAL A 261 12.51 -19.34 -9.21
CA VAL A 261 13.59 -18.68 -8.47
C VAL A 261 12.98 -17.92 -7.32
N GLY A 262 13.26 -18.34 -6.09
CA GLY A 262 12.84 -17.63 -4.89
C GLY A 262 13.79 -16.48 -4.57
N VAL A 263 13.26 -15.28 -4.44
CA VAL A 263 13.99 -14.07 -4.02
C VAL A 263 13.52 -13.68 -2.63
N SER A 264 14.35 -13.95 -1.62
CA SER A 264 13.97 -13.72 -0.23
C SER A 264 14.30 -12.32 0.24
N LEU A 265 13.34 -11.69 0.95
CA LEU A 265 13.47 -10.43 1.66
C LEU A 265 13.82 -10.64 3.15
N ASP A 266 14.38 -11.77 3.52
CA ASP A 266 14.82 -12.02 4.88
C ASP A 266 16.02 -11.15 5.27
N GLN A 267 16.20 -10.92 6.57
CA GLN A 267 17.41 -10.31 7.14
C GLN A 267 18.27 -11.34 7.89
N ASN A 268 17.67 -12.48 8.24
CA ASN A 268 18.33 -13.54 9.00
C ASN A 268 18.48 -14.78 8.11
N ALA A 269 19.75 -15.15 7.85
CA ALA A 269 20.09 -16.27 7.00
C ALA A 269 19.60 -17.63 7.55
N ASP A 270 19.60 -17.81 8.86
CA ASP A 270 19.19 -19.09 9.47
C ASP A 270 17.68 -19.27 9.37
N SER A 271 16.90 -18.21 9.65
CA SER A 271 15.44 -18.21 9.49
C SER A 271 15.04 -18.47 8.02
N TRP A 272 15.74 -17.86 7.07
CA TRP A 272 15.54 -18.09 5.64
C TRP A 272 15.81 -19.56 5.26
N LYS A 273 16.96 -20.13 5.65
CA LYS A 273 17.32 -21.52 5.36
C LYS A 273 16.35 -22.52 6.00
N GLU A 274 15.95 -22.27 7.24
CA GLU A 274 14.97 -23.12 7.93
C GLU A 274 13.59 -23.07 7.26
N ALA A 275 13.15 -21.88 6.79
CA ALA A 275 11.90 -21.74 6.07
C ALA A 275 11.93 -22.47 4.73
N ILE A 276 13.01 -22.38 3.95
CA ILE A 276 13.19 -23.13 2.69
C ILE A 276 12.97 -24.63 2.94
N LYS A 277 13.57 -25.18 3.99
CA LYS A 277 13.46 -26.59 4.34
C LYS A 277 12.04 -26.96 4.80
N THR A 278 11.48 -26.18 5.72
CA THR A 278 10.17 -26.44 6.33
C THR A 278 9.04 -26.33 5.28
N LEU A 279 9.15 -25.40 4.35
CA LEU A 279 8.18 -25.16 3.28
C LEU A 279 8.44 -26.04 2.04
N LYS A 280 9.46 -26.92 2.09
CA LYS A 280 9.79 -27.88 1.02
C LYS A 280 10.12 -27.21 -0.33
N MET A 281 10.75 -26.05 -0.28
CA MET A 281 11.14 -25.30 -1.48
C MET A 281 12.39 -25.93 -2.07
N THR A 282 12.23 -26.69 -3.18
CA THR A 282 13.32 -27.45 -3.82
C THR A 282 13.90 -26.77 -5.05
N TRP A 283 13.49 -25.54 -5.34
CA TRP A 283 13.97 -24.69 -6.44
C TRP A 283 15.06 -23.71 -5.98
N PRO A 284 15.81 -23.12 -6.91
CA PRO A 284 16.82 -22.11 -6.61
C PRO A 284 16.32 -20.98 -5.72
N GLN A 285 17.16 -20.58 -4.78
CA GLN A 285 16.88 -19.51 -3.85
C GLN A 285 18.03 -18.51 -3.83
N MET A 286 17.69 -17.21 -3.75
CA MET A 286 18.65 -16.13 -3.65
C MET A 286 18.18 -15.05 -2.68
N SER A 287 19.12 -14.37 -2.00
CA SER A 287 18.86 -13.26 -1.10
C SER A 287 20.10 -12.40 -0.92
N ASP A 288 19.92 -11.12 -0.65
CA ASP A 288 20.96 -10.20 -0.18
C ASP A 288 20.83 -9.86 1.31
N LEU A 289 19.82 -10.43 1.98
CA LEU A 289 19.50 -10.27 3.40
C LEU A 289 19.25 -8.81 3.81
N LYS A 290 18.75 -7.96 2.90
CA LYS A 290 18.55 -6.52 3.12
C LYS A 290 17.10 -6.11 3.38
N TYR A 291 16.21 -7.08 3.66
CA TYR A 291 14.79 -6.79 3.91
C TYR A 291 14.14 -6.05 2.74
N TRP A 292 13.40 -4.97 3.00
CA TRP A 292 12.82 -4.12 1.96
C TRP A 292 13.84 -3.31 1.15
N ASN A 293 15.12 -3.27 1.57
CA ASN A 293 16.22 -2.70 0.79
C ASN A 293 16.87 -3.73 -0.15
N SER A 294 16.26 -4.90 -0.32
CA SER A 294 16.69 -5.92 -1.27
C SER A 294 16.82 -5.33 -2.67
N GLU A 295 17.96 -5.56 -3.34
CA GLU A 295 18.25 -5.03 -4.68
C GLU A 295 17.20 -5.47 -5.69
N GLY A 296 16.85 -6.76 -5.71
CA GLY A 296 15.81 -7.29 -6.59
C GLY A 296 14.44 -6.66 -6.34
N ALA A 297 14.03 -6.55 -5.06
CA ALA A 297 12.75 -5.93 -4.71
C ALA A 297 12.70 -4.45 -5.13
N GLN A 298 13.77 -3.69 -4.88
CA GLN A 298 13.87 -2.28 -5.26
C GLN A 298 13.91 -2.06 -6.78
N LEU A 299 14.60 -2.95 -7.50
CA LEU A 299 14.71 -2.88 -8.95
C LEU A 299 13.37 -3.10 -9.65
N TYR A 300 12.60 -4.05 -9.13
CA TYR A 300 11.28 -4.42 -9.67
C TYR A 300 10.11 -3.68 -9.01
N ALA A 301 10.40 -2.70 -8.16
CA ALA A 301 9.42 -1.92 -7.39
C ALA A 301 8.41 -2.81 -6.64
N VAL A 302 8.92 -3.90 -6.04
CA VAL A 302 8.12 -4.81 -5.20
C VAL A 302 7.91 -4.17 -3.84
N ASN A 303 6.66 -3.78 -3.56
CA ASN A 303 6.27 -3.05 -2.34
C ASN A 303 5.49 -3.93 -1.34
N SER A 304 5.08 -5.11 -1.77
CA SER A 304 4.37 -6.10 -0.94
C SER A 304 4.78 -7.50 -1.36
N ILE A 305 4.70 -8.45 -0.43
CA ILE A 305 4.93 -9.88 -0.68
C ILE A 305 3.76 -10.70 -0.10
N PRO A 306 3.39 -11.84 -0.73
CA PRO A 306 4.05 -12.45 -1.89
C PRO A 306 3.89 -11.60 -3.16
N HIS A 307 4.90 -11.61 -4.03
CA HIS A 307 4.82 -11.02 -5.35
C HIS A 307 5.51 -11.94 -6.35
N THR A 308 4.84 -12.25 -7.44
CA THR A 308 5.38 -13.15 -8.46
C THR A 308 5.61 -12.41 -9.78
N MET A 309 6.57 -12.90 -10.56
CA MET A 309 6.84 -12.43 -11.91
C MET A 309 7.14 -13.63 -12.81
N LEU A 310 6.38 -13.78 -13.90
CA LEU A 310 6.58 -14.86 -14.87
C LEU A 310 7.34 -14.32 -16.09
N ILE A 311 8.46 -14.97 -16.42
CA ILE A 311 9.36 -14.60 -17.52
C ILE A 311 9.35 -15.73 -18.53
N ASP A 312 9.21 -15.43 -19.82
CA ASP A 312 9.29 -16.43 -20.90
C ASP A 312 10.73 -16.86 -21.23
N GLY A 313 10.86 -17.83 -22.11
CA GLY A 313 12.16 -18.36 -22.51
C GLY A 313 13.12 -17.35 -23.16
N GLU A 314 12.61 -16.25 -23.70
CA GLU A 314 13.37 -15.17 -24.30
C GLU A 314 13.72 -14.05 -23.30
N GLY A 315 13.27 -14.16 -22.05
CA GLY A 315 13.53 -13.19 -21.01
C GLY A 315 12.52 -12.02 -20.98
N THR A 316 11.34 -12.18 -21.58
CA THR A 316 10.27 -11.19 -21.52
C THR A 316 9.38 -11.46 -20.31
N ILE A 317 9.06 -10.44 -19.53
CA ILE A 317 8.09 -10.53 -18.44
C ILE A 317 6.69 -10.66 -19.05
N ILE A 318 6.01 -11.76 -18.80
CA ILE A 318 4.70 -12.07 -19.41
C ILE A 318 3.54 -11.97 -18.42
N ALA A 319 3.81 -11.96 -17.12
CA ALA A 319 2.81 -11.69 -16.08
C ALA A 319 3.49 -11.27 -14.76
N ARG A 320 2.73 -10.61 -13.88
CA ARG A 320 3.14 -10.20 -12.52
C ARG A 320 1.97 -10.35 -11.56
N GLY A 321 2.27 -10.52 -10.26
CA GLY A 321 1.28 -10.55 -9.19
C GLY A 321 0.35 -11.77 -9.21
N LEU A 322 0.75 -12.86 -9.86
CA LEU A 322 -0.06 -14.08 -9.97
C LEU A 322 -0.10 -14.87 -8.66
N HIS A 323 -1.28 -15.37 -8.31
CA HIS A 323 -1.52 -16.20 -7.12
C HIS A 323 -2.54 -17.30 -7.41
N GLY A 324 -2.57 -18.34 -6.56
CA GLY A 324 -3.58 -19.39 -6.60
C GLY A 324 -3.75 -20.07 -7.97
N GLU A 325 -4.98 -20.23 -8.41
CA GLU A 325 -5.32 -20.90 -9.69
C GLU A 325 -4.88 -20.12 -10.91
N GLU A 326 -4.86 -18.78 -10.84
CA GLU A 326 -4.40 -17.94 -11.94
C GLU A 326 -2.93 -18.19 -12.25
N LEU A 327 -2.09 -18.34 -11.22
CA LEU A 327 -0.68 -18.67 -11.36
C LEU A 327 -0.50 -20.00 -12.09
N GLN A 328 -1.22 -21.04 -11.71
CA GLN A 328 -1.19 -22.35 -12.36
C GLN A 328 -1.59 -22.27 -13.84
N THR A 329 -2.65 -21.51 -14.12
CA THR A 329 -3.16 -21.29 -15.48
C THR A 329 -2.13 -20.58 -16.37
N LYS A 330 -1.54 -19.50 -15.86
CA LYS A 330 -0.54 -18.71 -16.62
C LYS A 330 0.74 -19.48 -16.89
N ILE A 331 1.21 -20.30 -15.94
CA ILE A 331 2.34 -21.20 -16.18
C ILE A 331 2.01 -22.19 -17.30
N ALA A 332 0.82 -22.83 -17.23
CA ALA A 332 0.41 -23.78 -18.25
C ALA A 332 0.28 -23.16 -19.65
N GLU A 333 -0.20 -21.91 -19.75
CA GLU A 333 -0.29 -21.16 -21.00
C GLU A 333 1.12 -20.83 -21.56
N ALA A 334 2.04 -20.37 -20.71
CA ALA A 334 3.40 -20.02 -21.10
C ALA A 334 4.20 -21.22 -21.61
N LEU A 335 3.96 -22.42 -21.08
CA LEU A 335 4.64 -23.65 -21.48
C LEU A 335 4.09 -24.30 -22.77
N LYS A 336 2.97 -23.80 -23.31
CA LYS A 336 2.42 -24.27 -24.60
C LYS A 336 3.03 -23.55 -25.80
N LYS A 337 3.68 -22.43 -25.57
CA LYS A 337 4.37 -21.63 -26.59
C LYS A 337 5.80 -22.10 -26.75
#